data_2cddf1a221c9d28ad5a6edb7739bdc14
#
_entry.id   2cddf1a221c9d28ad5a6edb7739bdc14
#
_cell.length_a   1.000
_cell.length_b   1.000
_cell.length_c   1.000
_cell.angle_alpha   90.00
_cell.angle_beta   90.00
_cell.angle_gamma   90.00
#
_symmetry.space_group_name_H-M   'P 1'
#
loop_
_entity.id
_entity.type
_entity.pdbx_description
1 polymer ?
#
loop_
_entity_poly.entity_id
_entity_poly.type
_entity_poly.pdbx_seq_one_letter_code
_entity_poly.pdbx_strand_id
1 'polypeptide(L)'
;MLVTVVAVLLLVLNVLMVMKYDAVFSVVAADYAKRLSYLFHVSGFDPNNYAILTEWGMKYDVLRHPLLPYLMALPASVNEVVMSLFGFNAALYISAMIVWLSGCVSAWLLYRIIHRLVGVVAEDAALLTLLFFSFAYIQVTFFVPDHFSLSLCLILL
;
A
#
# COMPACT_ATOMS: atom_id res chain seq x y z
N MET A 1 -9.87 19.49 4.55
CA MET A 1 -8.50 19.89 4.96
C MET A 1 -7.68 18.73 5.52
N LEU A 2 -8.10 18.06 6.61
CA LEU A 2 -7.35 16.95 7.22
C LEU A 2 -6.95 15.84 6.22
N VAL A 3 -7.94 15.23 5.55
CA VAL A 3 -7.70 14.14 4.58
C VAL A 3 -6.77 14.59 3.45
N THR A 4 -6.88 15.85 3.03
CA THR A 4 -6.00 16.43 2.01
C THR A 4 -4.53 16.47 2.48
N VAL A 5 -4.29 16.88 3.74
CA VAL A 5 -2.93 16.92 4.31
C VAL A 5 -2.32 15.53 4.37
N VAL A 6 -3.08 14.55 4.89
CA VAL A 6 -2.62 13.15 4.93
C VAL A 6 -2.41 12.60 3.52
N ALA A 7 -3.33 12.86 2.60
CA ALA A 7 -3.24 12.40 1.22
C ALA A 7 -1.97 12.93 0.52
N VAL A 8 -1.67 14.21 0.70
CA VAL A 8 -0.44 14.83 0.12
C VAL A 8 0.80 14.23 0.75
N LEU A 9 0.85 14.08 2.08
CA LEU A 9 1.98 13.46 2.77
C LEU A 9 2.25 12.05 2.24
N LEU A 10 1.22 11.20 2.22
CA LEU A 10 1.33 9.82 1.76
C LEU A 10 1.66 9.74 0.26
N LEU A 11 1.13 10.67 -0.55
CA LEU A 11 1.47 10.74 -1.97
C LEU A 11 2.96 11.02 -2.17
N VAL A 12 3.51 12.00 -1.46
CA VAL A 12 4.94 12.34 -1.53
C VAL A 12 5.79 11.12 -1.15
N LEU A 13 5.46 10.43 -0.05
CA LEU A 13 6.20 9.24 0.38
C LEU A 13 6.14 8.12 -0.66
N ASN A 14 4.96 7.86 -1.25
CA ASN A 14 4.81 6.86 -2.31
C ASN A 14 5.57 7.24 -3.59
N VAL A 15 5.55 8.51 -3.99
CA VAL A 15 6.33 8.99 -5.15
C VAL A 15 7.83 8.80 -4.91
N LEU A 16 8.34 9.15 -3.73
CA LEU A 16 9.74 8.95 -3.38
C LEU A 16 10.14 7.46 -3.38
N MET A 17 9.26 6.59 -2.87
CA MET A 17 9.44 5.14 -2.89
C MET A 17 9.51 4.63 -4.34
N VAL A 18 8.55 5.02 -5.18
CA VAL A 18 8.54 4.64 -6.60
C VAL A 18 9.80 5.13 -7.30
N MET A 19 10.16 6.40 -7.16
CA MET A 19 11.38 6.95 -7.78
C MET A 19 12.65 6.21 -7.38
N LYS A 20 12.72 5.76 -6.11
CA LYS A 20 13.88 5.02 -5.60
C LYS A 20 13.98 3.61 -6.19
N TYR A 21 12.86 2.94 -6.39
CA TYR A 21 12.82 1.52 -6.69
C TYR A 21 12.41 1.19 -8.14
N ASP A 22 11.94 2.16 -8.91
CA ASP A 22 11.43 1.97 -10.28
C ASP A 22 12.39 1.20 -11.18
N ALA A 23 13.64 1.63 -11.29
CA ALA A 23 14.65 1.02 -12.16
C ALA A 23 14.88 -0.47 -11.87
N VAL A 24 14.57 -0.93 -10.66
CA VAL A 24 14.79 -2.31 -10.23
C VAL A 24 13.52 -3.14 -10.36
N PHE A 25 12.37 -2.58 -9.98
CA PHE A 25 11.12 -3.35 -9.83
C PHE A 25 10.17 -3.22 -11.02
N SER A 26 10.39 -2.27 -11.94
CA SER A 26 9.57 -2.12 -13.15
C SER A 26 10.05 -2.96 -14.33
N VAL A 27 11.08 -3.76 -14.15
CA VAL A 27 11.60 -4.68 -15.16
C VAL A 27 10.82 -5.99 -15.13
N VAL A 28 10.38 -6.46 -16.30
CA VAL A 28 9.83 -7.81 -16.48
C VAL A 28 10.98 -8.80 -16.37
N ALA A 29 11.08 -9.50 -15.25
CA ALA A 29 12.15 -10.46 -15.00
C ALA A 29 11.60 -11.76 -14.43
N ALA A 30 12.18 -12.87 -14.88
CA ALA A 30 11.81 -14.21 -14.44
C ALA A 30 12.13 -14.52 -12.96
N ASP A 31 12.86 -13.64 -12.26
CA ASP A 31 13.35 -13.89 -10.89
C ASP A 31 13.09 -12.69 -9.95
N TYR A 32 11.84 -12.22 -9.93
CA TYR A 32 11.45 -11.11 -9.06
C TYR A 32 11.51 -11.48 -7.56
N ALA A 33 11.32 -12.76 -7.19
CA ALA A 33 11.39 -13.21 -5.80
C ALA A 33 12.79 -12.96 -5.18
N LYS A 34 13.86 -13.21 -5.96
CA LYS A 34 15.21 -12.84 -5.54
C LYS A 34 15.40 -11.34 -5.42
N ARG A 35 14.85 -10.56 -6.35
CA ARG A 35 14.90 -9.09 -6.28
C ARG A 35 14.24 -8.55 -5.03
N LEU A 36 13.06 -9.06 -4.67
CA LEU A 36 12.37 -8.71 -3.44
C LEU A 36 13.24 -9.03 -2.20
N SER A 37 13.77 -10.25 -2.11
CA SER A 37 14.53 -10.71 -0.96
C SER A 37 15.85 -9.96 -0.77
N TYR A 38 16.51 -9.53 -1.85
CA TYR A 38 17.84 -8.90 -1.78
C TYR A 38 17.83 -7.38 -1.84
N LEU A 39 16.81 -6.76 -2.42
CA LEU A 39 16.82 -5.33 -2.72
C LEU A 39 15.79 -4.52 -1.95
N PHE A 40 14.73 -5.16 -1.43
CA PHE A 40 13.69 -4.48 -0.66
C PHE A 40 13.75 -4.92 0.82
N HIS A 41 14.64 -4.30 1.57
CA HIS A 41 14.80 -4.59 2.99
C HIS A 41 14.16 -3.49 3.85
N VAL A 42 12.89 -3.69 4.22
CA VAL A 42 12.24 -2.89 5.26
C VAL A 42 11.85 -3.84 6.38
N SER A 43 12.51 -3.71 7.53
CA SER A 43 12.30 -4.60 8.67
C SER A 43 10.83 -4.67 9.08
N GLY A 44 10.29 -5.88 9.15
CA GLY A 44 8.90 -6.12 9.56
C GLY A 44 7.86 -5.97 8.45
N PHE A 45 8.28 -5.76 7.19
CA PHE A 45 7.40 -5.66 6.03
C PHE A 45 7.82 -6.63 4.94
N ASP A 46 6.83 -7.32 4.40
CA ASP A 46 6.96 -8.18 3.21
C ASP A 46 6.24 -7.50 2.05
N PRO A 47 6.88 -7.22 0.90
CA PRO A 47 6.23 -6.53 -0.22
C PRO A 47 5.27 -7.45 -0.99
N ASN A 48 4.30 -8.00 -0.28
CA ASN A 48 3.36 -9.00 -0.76
C ASN A 48 2.46 -8.49 -1.88
N ASN A 49 2.02 -7.24 -1.80
CA ASN A 49 1.21 -6.63 -2.87
C ASN A 49 1.98 -6.64 -4.19
N TYR A 50 3.26 -6.23 -4.17
CA TYR A 50 4.08 -6.25 -5.36
C TYR A 50 4.26 -7.66 -5.91
N ALA A 51 4.53 -8.65 -5.04
CA ALA A 51 4.75 -10.03 -5.45
C ALA A 51 3.50 -10.61 -6.16
N ILE A 52 2.33 -10.45 -5.55
CA ILE A 52 1.06 -10.95 -6.11
C ILE A 52 0.68 -10.21 -7.40
N LEU A 53 0.92 -8.90 -7.46
CA LEU A 53 0.65 -8.10 -8.65
C LEU A 53 1.57 -8.46 -9.82
N THR A 54 2.81 -8.89 -9.54
CA THR A 54 3.76 -9.32 -10.57
C THR A 54 3.43 -10.72 -11.08
N GLU A 55 3.08 -11.65 -10.20
CA GLU A 55 2.72 -13.02 -10.55
C GLU A 55 1.57 -13.51 -9.68
N TRP A 56 0.36 -13.31 -10.15
CA TRP A 56 -0.84 -13.84 -9.51
C TRP A 56 -0.84 -15.36 -9.63
N GLY A 57 -0.96 -16.08 -8.55
CA GLY A 57 -0.88 -17.54 -8.54
C GLY A 57 0.48 -18.09 -8.10
N MET A 58 1.44 -17.21 -7.81
CA MET A 58 2.63 -17.60 -7.07
C MET A 58 2.23 -18.34 -5.81
N LYS A 59 3.06 -19.32 -5.37
CA LYS A 59 2.91 -20.04 -4.10
C LYS A 59 3.10 -19.06 -2.92
N TYR A 60 2.21 -18.11 -2.87
CA TYR A 60 2.08 -17.19 -1.75
C TYR A 60 1.56 -17.98 -0.56
N ASP A 61 2.00 -17.64 0.63
CA ASP A 61 1.52 -18.29 1.86
C ASP A 61 0.03 -18.00 2.08
N VAL A 62 -0.81 -18.77 1.36
CA VAL A 62 -2.28 -18.69 1.40
C VAL A 62 -2.80 -18.90 2.84
N LEU A 63 -2.00 -19.53 3.70
CA LEU A 63 -2.37 -19.74 5.10
C LEU A 63 -2.28 -18.45 5.92
N ARG A 64 -1.36 -17.55 5.58
CA ARG A 64 -1.20 -16.28 6.30
C ARG A 64 -2.20 -15.20 5.83
N HIS A 65 -2.42 -15.09 4.52
CA HIS A 65 -3.25 -14.02 3.93
C HIS A 65 -4.17 -14.56 2.84
N PRO A 66 -5.15 -15.42 3.16
CA PRO A 66 -5.92 -16.17 2.17
C PRO A 66 -6.76 -15.29 1.23
N LEU A 67 -7.17 -14.10 1.68
CA LEU A 67 -8.01 -13.19 0.88
C LEU A 67 -7.20 -12.23 0.02
N LEU A 68 -5.92 -12.01 0.31
CA LEU A 68 -5.12 -11.02 -0.40
C LEU A 68 -4.99 -11.30 -1.91
N PRO A 69 -4.72 -12.53 -2.37
CA PRO A 69 -4.70 -12.82 -3.81
C PRO A 69 -6.02 -12.50 -4.51
N TYR A 70 -7.16 -12.74 -3.87
CA TYR A 70 -8.47 -12.43 -4.46
C TYR A 70 -8.69 -10.92 -4.59
N LEU A 71 -8.31 -10.14 -3.58
CA LEU A 71 -8.38 -8.67 -3.63
C LEU A 71 -7.46 -8.11 -4.71
N MET A 72 -6.33 -8.76 -4.96
CA MET A 72 -5.34 -8.35 -5.95
C MET A 72 -5.59 -8.95 -7.35
N ALA A 73 -6.59 -9.81 -7.55
CA ALA A 73 -6.83 -10.48 -8.83
C ALA A 73 -7.03 -9.49 -9.99
N LEU A 74 -7.91 -8.50 -9.82
CA LEU A 74 -8.16 -7.48 -10.84
C LEU A 74 -6.94 -6.57 -11.08
N PRO A 75 -6.30 -5.98 -10.06
CA PRO A 75 -5.06 -5.23 -10.24
C PRO A 75 -3.92 -6.06 -10.90
N ALA A 76 -3.79 -7.34 -10.55
CA ALA A 76 -2.80 -8.23 -11.15
C ALA A 76 -3.07 -8.47 -12.65
N SER A 77 -4.34 -8.69 -13.03
CA SER A 77 -4.72 -8.82 -14.44
C SER A 77 -4.40 -7.55 -15.24
N VAL A 78 -4.60 -6.38 -14.65
CA VAL A 78 -4.20 -5.10 -15.28
C VAL A 78 -2.68 -5.07 -15.49
N ASN A 79 -1.89 -5.47 -14.49
CA ASN A 79 -0.43 -5.50 -14.62
C ASN A 79 0.02 -6.52 -15.68
N GLU A 80 -0.61 -7.69 -15.76
CA GLU A 80 -0.31 -8.71 -16.78
C GLU A 80 -0.51 -8.16 -18.20
N VAL A 81 -1.61 -7.43 -18.43
CA VAL A 81 -1.85 -6.75 -19.72
C VAL A 81 -0.77 -5.70 -19.99
N VAL A 82 -0.40 -4.90 -19.01
CA VAL A 82 0.67 -3.89 -19.17
C VAL A 82 2.00 -4.57 -19.47
N MET A 83 2.37 -5.63 -18.77
CA MET A 83 3.60 -6.38 -19.03
C MET A 83 3.63 -6.99 -20.45
N SER A 84 2.49 -7.54 -20.90
CA SER A 84 2.42 -8.18 -22.22
C SER A 84 2.48 -7.19 -23.39
N LEU A 85 1.88 -6.00 -23.23
CA LEU A 85 1.79 -5.01 -24.30
C LEU A 85 3.02 -4.07 -24.34
N PHE A 86 3.56 -3.72 -23.19
CA PHE A 86 4.59 -2.67 -23.07
C PHE A 86 5.95 -3.18 -22.58
N GLY A 87 6.05 -4.46 -22.18
CA GLY A 87 7.29 -4.99 -21.60
C GLY A 87 7.70 -4.30 -20.28
N PHE A 88 6.71 -3.75 -19.56
CA PHE A 88 6.90 -2.95 -18.34
C PHE A 88 6.09 -3.53 -17.19
N ASN A 89 6.72 -3.76 -16.05
CA ASN A 89 6.03 -4.24 -14.84
C ASN A 89 5.50 -3.05 -14.03
N ALA A 90 4.20 -2.81 -14.08
CA ALA A 90 3.53 -1.73 -13.37
C ALA A 90 3.18 -2.08 -11.90
N ALA A 91 3.55 -3.25 -11.39
CA ALA A 91 3.17 -3.73 -10.06
C ALA A 91 3.55 -2.74 -8.95
N LEU A 92 4.72 -2.08 -9.04
CA LEU A 92 5.15 -1.09 -8.07
C LEU A 92 4.21 0.12 -8.02
N TYR A 93 3.81 0.63 -9.18
CA TYR A 93 2.90 1.78 -9.33
C TYR A 93 1.47 1.45 -8.88
N ILE A 94 0.96 0.29 -9.29
CA ILE A 94 -0.36 -0.19 -8.89
C ILE A 94 -0.40 -0.38 -7.38
N SER A 95 0.64 -0.99 -6.81
CA SER A 95 0.76 -1.17 -5.35
C SER A 95 0.82 0.17 -4.62
N ALA A 96 1.63 1.12 -5.07
CA ALA A 96 1.71 2.46 -4.50
C ALA A 96 0.34 3.17 -4.51
N MET A 97 -0.41 3.05 -5.60
CA MET A 97 -1.75 3.61 -5.71
C MET A 97 -2.73 2.96 -4.71
N ILE A 98 -2.72 1.63 -4.59
CA ILE A 98 -3.57 0.90 -3.63
C ILE A 98 -3.24 1.32 -2.20
N VAL A 99 -1.96 1.37 -1.85
CA VAL A 99 -1.48 1.77 -0.52
C VAL A 99 -1.87 3.21 -0.21
N TRP A 100 -1.69 4.13 -1.15
CA TRP A 100 -2.08 5.53 -1.01
C TRP A 100 -3.59 5.70 -0.81
N LEU A 101 -4.42 5.05 -1.64
CA LEU A 101 -5.88 5.08 -1.53
C LEU A 101 -6.35 4.51 -0.19
N SER A 102 -5.76 3.38 0.25
CA SER A 102 -6.04 2.78 1.56
C SER A 102 -5.73 3.76 2.69
N GLY A 103 -4.64 4.52 2.58
CA GLY A 103 -4.26 5.54 3.55
C GLY A 103 -5.26 6.70 3.62
N CYS A 104 -5.71 7.19 2.46
CA CYS A 104 -6.71 8.26 2.39
C CYS A 104 -8.05 7.84 3.03
N VAL A 105 -8.51 6.62 2.71
CA VAL A 105 -9.74 6.06 3.28
C VAL A 105 -9.58 5.83 4.78
N SER A 106 -8.44 5.27 5.22
CA SER A 106 -8.15 5.05 6.65
C SER A 106 -8.14 6.36 7.44
N ALA A 107 -7.56 7.43 6.90
CA ALA A 107 -7.56 8.74 7.55
C ALA A 107 -8.98 9.30 7.71
N TRP A 108 -9.79 9.16 6.67
CA TRP A 108 -11.19 9.60 6.73
C TRP A 108 -12.02 8.77 7.72
N LEU A 109 -11.86 7.45 7.72
CA LEU A 109 -12.58 6.55 8.63
C LEU A 109 -12.16 6.78 10.08
N LEU A 110 -10.86 6.86 10.36
CA LEU A 110 -10.34 7.11 11.70
C LEU A 110 -10.87 8.43 12.26
N TYR A 111 -10.82 9.51 11.46
CA TYR A 111 -11.42 10.79 11.85
C TYR A 111 -12.91 10.65 12.16
N ARG A 112 -13.67 9.94 11.32
CA ARG A 112 -15.12 9.73 11.55
C ARG A 112 -15.38 8.94 12.82
N ILE A 113 -14.61 7.90 13.09
CA ILE A 113 -14.73 7.10 14.31
C ILE A 113 -14.49 7.97 15.52
N ILE A 114 -13.39 8.71 15.58
CA ILE A 114 -13.03 9.56 16.72
C ILE A 114 -14.08 10.67 16.92
N HIS A 115 -14.49 11.33 15.82
CA HIS A 115 -15.42 12.45 15.92
C HIS A 115 -16.86 12.00 16.19
N ARG A 116 -17.38 11.01 15.46
CA ARG A 116 -18.81 10.67 15.48
C ARG A 116 -19.17 9.54 16.43
N LEU A 117 -18.30 8.53 16.57
CA LEU A 117 -18.58 7.39 17.46
C LEU A 117 -18.08 7.63 18.87
N VAL A 118 -16.88 8.17 19.03
CA VAL A 118 -16.29 8.49 20.34
C VAL A 118 -16.81 9.82 20.89
N GLY A 119 -17.27 10.74 20.02
CA GLY A 119 -17.85 12.01 20.42
C GLY A 119 -16.83 13.13 20.67
N VAL A 120 -15.59 12.96 20.19
CA VAL A 120 -14.55 13.99 20.31
C VAL A 120 -14.88 15.17 19.39
N VAL A 121 -14.61 16.40 19.84
CA VAL A 121 -14.84 17.60 19.00
C VAL A 121 -14.00 17.53 17.73
N ALA A 122 -14.50 18.14 16.64
CA ALA A 122 -13.94 17.96 15.31
C ALA A 122 -12.46 18.33 15.19
N GLU A 123 -12.04 19.38 15.89
CA GLU A 123 -10.66 19.87 15.88
C GLU A 123 -9.71 18.87 16.55
N ASP A 124 -10.06 18.37 17.73
CA ASP A 124 -9.27 17.38 18.45
C ASP A 124 -9.25 16.03 17.72
N ALA A 125 -10.37 15.62 17.13
CA ALA A 125 -10.44 14.42 16.30
C ALA A 125 -9.50 14.52 15.08
N ALA A 126 -9.42 15.72 14.47
CA ALA A 126 -8.48 15.98 13.39
C ALA A 126 -7.02 15.91 13.86
N LEU A 127 -6.71 16.51 15.00
CA LEU A 127 -5.37 16.48 15.60
C LEU A 127 -4.95 15.05 15.96
N LEU A 128 -5.83 14.27 16.58
CA LEU A 128 -5.56 12.87 16.92
C LEU A 128 -5.32 12.01 15.66
N THR A 129 -6.09 12.24 14.60
CA THR A 129 -5.87 11.55 13.34
C THR A 129 -4.53 11.94 12.73
N LEU A 130 -4.17 13.22 12.72
CA LEU A 130 -2.85 13.67 12.24
C LEU A 130 -1.72 13.10 13.08
N LEU A 131 -1.88 13.06 14.40
CA LEU A 131 -0.90 12.45 15.30
C LEU A 131 -0.69 10.98 14.96
N PHE A 132 -1.77 10.21 14.74
CA PHE A 132 -1.67 8.81 14.33
C PHE A 132 -0.85 8.66 13.04
N PHE A 133 -1.17 9.44 12.00
CA PHE A 133 -0.45 9.40 10.72
C PHE A 133 0.95 10.02 10.77
N SER A 134 1.34 10.69 11.86
CA SER A 134 2.70 11.20 12.06
C SER A 134 3.67 10.17 12.59
N PHE A 135 3.21 9.05 13.15
CA PHE A 135 4.10 8.00 13.62
C PHE A 135 4.86 7.36 12.47
N ALA A 136 6.18 7.25 12.62
CA ALA A 136 7.06 6.72 11.56
C ALA A 136 6.64 5.32 11.09
N TYR A 137 6.24 4.43 12.00
CA TYR A 137 5.78 3.09 11.65
C TYR A 137 4.50 3.11 10.78
N ILE A 138 3.57 4.00 11.13
CA ILE A 138 2.34 4.21 10.35
C ILE A 138 2.66 4.74 8.95
N GLN A 139 3.58 5.72 8.86
CA GLN A 139 4.01 6.24 7.56
C GLN A 139 4.64 5.14 6.70
N VAL A 140 5.52 4.31 7.28
CA VAL A 140 6.12 3.16 6.57
C VAL A 140 5.05 2.20 6.06
N THR A 141 4.02 1.91 6.85
CA THR A 141 2.88 1.06 6.46
C THR A 141 2.15 1.59 5.21
N PHE A 142 2.16 2.90 4.98
CA PHE A 142 1.45 3.53 3.86
C PHE A 142 2.35 3.94 2.68
N PHE A 143 3.59 3.47 2.61
CA PHE A 143 4.39 3.57 1.39
C PHE A 143 5.11 2.27 1.00
N VAL A 144 5.22 1.31 1.91
CA VAL A 144 5.72 -0.03 1.55
C VAL A 144 4.61 -0.80 0.82
N PRO A 145 4.90 -1.49 -0.30
CA PRO A 145 3.92 -2.25 -1.07
C PRO A 145 3.53 -3.57 -0.38
N ASP A 146 3.08 -3.47 0.87
CA ASP A 146 2.62 -4.57 1.71
C ASP A 146 1.10 -4.49 1.97
N HIS A 147 0.53 -5.55 2.52
CA HIS A 147 -0.91 -5.69 2.80
C HIS A 147 -1.39 -4.90 4.03
N PHE A 148 -0.49 -4.44 4.90
CA PHE A 148 -0.87 -3.79 6.17
C PHE A 148 -1.73 -2.54 6.00
N SER A 149 -1.46 -1.71 5.00
CA SER A 149 -2.28 -0.52 4.71
C SER A 149 -3.73 -0.89 4.37
N LEU A 150 -3.91 -1.93 3.55
CA LEU A 150 -5.21 -2.45 3.17
C LEU A 150 -5.92 -3.09 4.37
N SER A 151 -5.18 -3.86 5.19
CA SER A 151 -5.72 -4.47 6.41
C SER A 151 -6.22 -3.42 7.40
N LEU A 152 -5.47 -2.34 7.63
CA LEU A 152 -5.92 -1.24 8.50
C LEU A 152 -7.19 -0.59 7.93
N CYS A 153 -7.22 -0.33 6.62
CA CYS A 153 -8.39 0.25 5.97
C CYS A 153 -9.64 -0.63 6.16
N LEU A 154 -9.52 -1.95 5.99
CA LEU A 154 -10.62 -2.91 6.17
C LEU A 154 -11.07 -3.05 7.63
N ILE A 155 -10.15 -2.94 8.59
CA ILE A 155 -10.51 -2.99 10.03
C ILE A 155 -11.27 -1.74 10.46
N LEU A 156 -11.01 -0.59 9.85
CA LEU A 156 -11.69 0.67 10.16
C LEU A 156 -13.09 0.80 9.49
N LEU A 157 -13.40 -0.04 8.49
CA LEU A 157 -14.71 -0.07 7.82
C LEU A 157 -15.81 -0.65 8.71
#